data_fdc32d88b859b1df6bc847b52b0a115f
#
_entry.id   fdc32d88b859b1df6bc847b52b0a115f
#
_cell.length_a   1.000
_cell.length_b   1.000
_cell.length_c   1.000
_cell.angle_alpha   90.00
_cell.angle_beta   90.00
_cell.angle_gamma   90.00
#
_symmetry.space_group_name_H-M   'P 1'
#
loop_
_entity.id
_entity.type
_entity.pdbx_description
1 polymer ?
#
loop_
_entity_poly.entity_id
_entity_poly.type
_entity_poly.pdbx_seq_one_letter_code
_entity_poly.pdbx_strand_id
1 'polypeptide(L)'
;DIEYYAYIINQAILNGCNFSELEEASFWAVVEQKYMLLQEKVSTALFAEKTFFVDNIDYKLYQTFCEKTPSVFEPHSDDPRMKELTELVSHVIPGNEPALDFPCLFLTYFANAYFGIAQCCQIDALRSAIEQVMDEHTKNVLLTVLMSVMSAAASTTTHFAQFLKVKSKSTCNNLLTKRKINIIEECKELMKEYRKSGLCSKKEYTTFDCYNLDFSE
;
A
#
# COMPACT_ATOMS: atom_id res chain seq x y z
N ASP A 1 8.56 -11.45 -7.44
CA ASP A 1 9.91 -12.01 -7.60
C ASP A 1 10.85 -11.44 -6.56
N ILE A 2 11.44 -12.32 -5.76
CA ILE A 2 12.36 -11.93 -4.67
C ILE A 2 13.58 -11.18 -5.24
N GLU A 3 14.00 -11.53 -6.43
CA GLU A 3 15.15 -10.92 -7.12
C GLU A 3 14.91 -9.46 -7.50
N TYR A 4 13.71 -9.14 -8.00
CA TYR A 4 13.36 -7.77 -8.35
C TYR A 4 13.28 -6.85 -7.14
N TYR A 5 12.74 -7.33 -6.01
CA TYR A 5 12.74 -6.57 -4.75
C TYR A 5 14.16 -6.32 -4.23
N ALA A 6 15.01 -7.34 -4.26
CA ALA A 6 16.40 -7.20 -3.87
C ALA A 6 17.14 -6.19 -4.76
N TYR A 7 16.90 -6.21 -6.06
CA TYR A 7 17.43 -5.24 -7.01
C TYR A 7 17.04 -3.80 -6.64
N ILE A 8 15.73 -3.52 -6.44
CA ILE A 8 15.25 -2.18 -6.06
C ILE A 8 15.90 -1.68 -4.77
N ILE A 9 15.93 -2.53 -3.73
CA ILE A 9 16.53 -2.18 -2.43
C ILE A 9 18.01 -1.90 -2.58
N ASN A 10 18.75 -2.73 -3.33
CA ASN A 10 20.18 -2.53 -3.58
C ASN A 10 20.43 -1.23 -4.36
N GLN A 11 19.64 -0.94 -5.39
CA GLN A 11 19.72 0.33 -6.14
C GLN A 11 19.51 1.53 -5.22
N ALA A 12 18.49 1.47 -4.36
CA ALA A 12 18.18 2.55 -3.41
C ALA A 12 19.34 2.79 -2.43
N ILE A 13 19.91 1.72 -1.86
CA ILE A 13 20.98 1.81 -0.85
C ILE A 13 22.30 2.27 -1.48
N LEU A 14 22.66 1.73 -2.64
CA LEU A 14 23.96 1.98 -3.28
C LEU A 14 24.00 3.34 -3.99
N ASN A 15 22.96 3.69 -4.71
CA ASN A 15 22.93 4.90 -5.52
C ASN A 15 22.28 6.09 -4.82
N GLY A 16 21.39 5.83 -3.85
CA GLY A 16 20.61 6.88 -3.20
C GLY A 16 19.72 7.63 -4.19
N CYS A 17 19.35 8.84 -3.86
CA CYS A 17 18.58 9.72 -4.76
C CYS A 17 18.94 11.18 -4.54
N ASN A 18 18.60 12.03 -5.52
CA ASN A 18 18.68 13.48 -5.40
C ASN A 18 17.25 14.04 -5.35
N PHE A 19 16.61 13.91 -4.19
CA PHE A 19 15.22 14.31 -3.99
C PHE A 19 15.19 15.57 -3.14
N SER A 20 15.01 16.71 -3.78
CA SER A 20 14.96 18.02 -3.11
C SER A 20 13.71 18.14 -2.23
N GLU A 21 13.74 19.05 -1.25
CA GLU A 21 12.57 19.29 -0.40
C GLU A 21 11.33 19.77 -1.18
N LEU A 22 11.54 20.53 -2.26
CA LEU A 22 10.46 21.00 -3.10
C LEU A 22 9.82 19.85 -3.91
N GLU A 23 10.64 18.97 -4.47
CA GLU A 23 10.17 17.77 -5.18
C GLU A 23 9.45 16.83 -4.24
N GLU A 24 9.98 16.63 -3.02
CA GLU A 24 9.33 15.85 -1.99
C GLU A 24 7.98 16.43 -1.60
N ALA A 25 7.88 17.74 -1.36
CA ALA A 25 6.61 18.41 -1.06
C ALA A 25 5.59 18.23 -2.21
N SER A 26 6.04 18.36 -3.45
CA SER A 26 5.20 18.15 -4.64
C SER A 26 4.73 16.70 -4.74
N PHE A 27 5.61 15.74 -4.49
CA PHE A 27 5.27 14.31 -4.44
C PHE A 27 4.19 14.02 -3.40
N TRP A 28 4.35 14.50 -2.17
CA TRP A 28 3.35 14.29 -1.11
C TRP A 28 2.01 14.94 -1.45
N ALA A 29 2.00 16.09 -2.11
CA ALA A 29 0.75 16.72 -2.58
C ALA A 29 0.01 15.84 -3.60
N VAL A 30 0.73 15.18 -4.52
CA VAL A 30 0.16 14.22 -5.46
C VAL A 30 -0.40 12.98 -4.73
N VAL A 31 0.33 12.45 -3.75
CA VAL A 31 -0.14 11.34 -2.92
C VAL A 31 -1.45 11.68 -2.22
N GLU A 32 -1.51 12.84 -1.56
CA GLU A 32 -2.71 13.28 -0.84
C GLU A 32 -3.91 13.46 -1.79
N GLN A 33 -3.70 14.04 -2.96
CA GLN A 33 -4.76 14.21 -3.97
C GLN A 33 -5.32 12.84 -4.40
N LYS A 34 -4.45 11.88 -4.72
CA LYS A 34 -4.88 10.54 -5.12
C LYS A 34 -5.58 9.78 -3.98
N TYR A 35 -5.07 9.94 -2.77
CA TYR A 35 -5.68 9.35 -1.59
C TYR A 35 -7.08 9.91 -1.33
N MET A 36 -7.28 11.21 -1.46
CA MET A 36 -8.62 11.84 -1.34
C MET A 36 -9.60 11.29 -2.39
N LEU A 37 -9.16 11.13 -3.64
CA LEU A 37 -10.00 10.53 -4.69
C LEU A 37 -10.43 9.10 -4.34
N LEU A 38 -9.50 8.28 -3.83
CA LEU A 38 -9.83 6.92 -3.40
C LEU A 38 -10.77 6.89 -2.19
N GLN A 39 -10.56 7.79 -1.21
CA GLN A 39 -11.45 7.91 -0.06
C GLN A 39 -12.89 8.26 -0.47
N GLU A 40 -13.06 9.15 -1.44
CA GLU A 40 -14.37 9.51 -1.98
C GLU A 40 -15.03 8.29 -2.65
N LYS A 41 -14.28 7.53 -3.45
CA LYS A 41 -14.77 6.36 -4.20
C LYS A 41 -15.23 5.19 -3.34
N VAL A 42 -14.75 5.06 -2.10
CA VAL A 42 -15.08 3.95 -1.18
C VAL A 42 -15.45 4.46 0.22
N SER A 43 -16.05 5.63 0.27
CA SER A 43 -16.33 6.37 1.50
C SER A 43 -17.15 5.57 2.51
N THR A 44 -18.17 4.85 2.07
CA THR A 44 -19.05 4.04 2.91
C THR A 44 -18.29 2.87 3.55
N ALA A 45 -17.43 2.18 2.79
CA ALA A 45 -16.61 1.08 3.29
C ALA A 45 -15.56 1.59 4.30
N LEU A 46 -14.93 2.74 4.03
CA LEU A 46 -13.98 3.38 4.94
C LEU A 46 -14.65 3.83 6.25
N PHE A 47 -15.85 4.41 6.16
CA PHE A 47 -16.60 4.77 7.35
C PHE A 47 -16.91 3.53 8.19
N ALA A 48 -17.39 2.45 7.55
CA ALA A 48 -17.65 1.19 8.22
C ALA A 48 -16.40 0.60 8.87
N GLU A 49 -15.24 0.60 8.17
CA GLU A 49 -13.98 0.13 8.74
C GLU A 49 -13.60 0.91 10.02
N LYS A 50 -13.74 2.23 10.02
CA LYS A 50 -13.44 3.08 11.18
C LYS A 50 -14.28 2.74 12.41
N THR A 51 -15.51 2.26 12.25
CA THR A 51 -16.36 1.87 13.38
C THR A 51 -15.79 0.69 14.18
N PHE A 52 -14.87 -0.07 13.58
CA PHE A 52 -14.20 -1.18 14.25
C PHE A 52 -12.92 -0.77 14.99
N PHE A 53 -12.47 0.47 14.91
CA PHE A 53 -11.27 0.95 15.62
C PHE A 53 -11.55 1.44 17.05
N VAL A 54 -12.44 0.71 17.74
CA VAL A 54 -12.87 1.00 19.12
C VAL A 54 -12.41 -0.10 20.07
N ASP A 55 -12.43 0.20 21.38
CA ASP A 55 -12.18 -0.80 22.40
C ASP A 55 -13.35 -1.78 22.52
N ASN A 56 -13.06 -3.04 22.88
CA ASN A 56 -14.08 -4.09 23.10
C ASN A 56 -14.98 -4.41 21.90
N ILE A 57 -14.38 -4.46 20.72
CA ILE A 57 -15.08 -4.83 19.49
C ILE A 57 -15.67 -6.25 19.54
N ASP A 58 -16.84 -6.43 18.94
CA ASP A 58 -17.34 -7.76 18.58
C ASP A 58 -16.53 -8.31 17.37
N TYR A 59 -15.65 -9.24 17.64
CA TYR A 59 -14.78 -9.83 16.64
C TYR A 59 -15.54 -10.57 15.54
N LYS A 60 -16.74 -11.08 15.81
CA LYS A 60 -17.58 -11.77 14.80
C LYS A 60 -18.16 -10.78 13.78
N LEU A 61 -18.56 -9.60 14.24
CA LEU A 61 -19.00 -8.53 13.33
C LEU A 61 -17.84 -8.09 12.43
N TYR A 62 -16.66 -7.95 13.01
CA TYR A 62 -15.46 -7.61 12.22
C TYR A 62 -15.04 -8.73 11.26
N GLN A 63 -15.12 -9.98 11.69
CA GLN A 63 -14.91 -11.15 10.83
C GLN A 63 -15.84 -11.10 9.62
N THR A 64 -17.15 -10.94 9.85
CA THR A 64 -18.16 -10.84 8.79
C THR A 64 -17.84 -9.67 7.85
N PHE A 65 -17.45 -8.52 8.38
CA PHE A 65 -17.06 -7.37 7.57
C PHE A 65 -15.87 -7.70 6.64
N CYS A 66 -14.84 -8.37 7.16
CA CYS A 66 -13.71 -8.79 6.34
C CYS A 66 -14.09 -9.84 5.30
N GLU A 67 -14.92 -10.81 5.65
CA GLU A 67 -15.36 -11.89 4.75
C GLU A 67 -16.30 -11.39 3.64
N LYS A 68 -16.99 -10.28 3.86
CA LYS A 68 -17.88 -9.65 2.87
C LYS A 68 -17.17 -8.59 2.00
N THR A 69 -15.89 -8.34 2.22
CA THR A 69 -15.13 -7.40 1.40
C THR A 69 -14.91 -8.00 0.01
N PRO A 70 -15.37 -7.33 -1.07
CA PRO A 70 -15.19 -7.84 -2.42
C PRO A 70 -13.72 -7.76 -2.85
N SER A 71 -13.35 -8.65 -3.75
CA SER A 71 -12.05 -8.66 -4.43
C SER A 71 -12.22 -9.10 -5.89
N VAL A 72 -11.20 -8.96 -6.70
CA VAL A 72 -11.22 -9.45 -8.10
C VAL A 72 -11.52 -10.97 -8.17
N PHE A 73 -11.16 -11.73 -7.14
CA PHE A 73 -11.44 -13.18 -7.06
C PHE A 73 -12.88 -13.47 -6.61
N GLU A 74 -13.47 -12.60 -5.79
CA GLU A 74 -14.83 -12.68 -5.28
C GLU A 74 -15.48 -11.29 -5.42
N PRO A 75 -15.92 -10.91 -6.65
CA PRO A 75 -16.28 -9.53 -6.96
C PRO A 75 -17.63 -9.07 -6.40
N HIS A 76 -18.44 -9.98 -5.87
CA HIS A 76 -19.77 -9.68 -5.36
C HIS A 76 -19.82 -9.63 -3.84
N SER A 77 -20.50 -8.62 -3.32
CA SER A 77 -20.81 -8.52 -1.90
C SER A 77 -22.30 -8.17 -1.72
N ASP A 78 -22.96 -8.85 -0.78
CA ASP A 78 -24.33 -8.56 -0.36
C ASP A 78 -24.36 -7.55 0.81
N ASP A 79 -23.20 -7.10 1.29
CA ASP A 79 -23.10 -6.08 2.33
C ASP A 79 -23.25 -4.68 1.72
N PRO A 80 -24.31 -3.91 2.09
CA PRO A 80 -24.52 -2.60 1.53
C PRO A 80 -23.38 -1.61 1.79
N ARG A 81 -22.57 -1.85 2.82
CA ARG A 81 -21.38 -1.05 3.13
C ARG A 81 -20.25 -1.23 2.09
N MET A 82 -20.31 -2.30 1.32
CA MET A 82 -19.31 -2.65 0.30
C MET A 82 -19.74 -2.27 -1.12
N LYS A 83 -20.89 -1.61 -1.30
CA LYS A 83 -21.43 -1.29 -2.63
C LYS A 83 -20.42 -0.56 -3.51
N GLU A 84 -19.85 0.54 -3.03
CA GLU A 84 -18.89 1.36 -3.77
C GLU A 84 -17.62 0.58 -4.12
N LEU A 85 -17.12 -0.25 -3.18
CA LEU A 85 -15.95 -1.09 -3.42
C LEU A 85 -16.27 -2.21 -4.42
N THR A 86 -17.48 -2.78 -4.39
CA THR A 86 -17.96 -3.76 -5.38
C THR A 86 -17.98 -3.16 -6.78
N GLU A 87 -18.48 -1.94 -6.92
CA GLU A 87 -18.46 -1.21 -8.18
C GLU A 87 -17.02 -0.99 -8.67
N LEU A 88 -16.11 -0.53 -7.78
CA LEU A 88 -14.69 -0.34 -8.14
C LEU A 88 -14.03 -1.65 -8.59
N VAL A 89 -14.26 -2.75 -7.88
CA VAL A 89 -13.73 -4.08 -8.25
C VAL A 89 -14.23 -4.49 -9.64
N SER A 90 -15.49 -4.22 -9.98
CA SER A 90 -16.06 -4.57 -11.27
C SER A 90 -15.36 -3.87 -12.45
N HIS A 91 -14.84 -2.66 -12.24
CA HIS A 91 -14.10 -1.89 -13.26
C HIS A 91 -12.68 -2.41 -13.54
N VAL A 92 -12.11 -3.22 -12.64
CA VAL A 92 -10.78 -3.84 -12.83
C VAL A 92 -10.87 -5.13 -13.64
N ILE A 93 -12.08 -5.72 -13.77
CA ILE A 93 -12.30 -6.92 -14.56
C ILE A 93 -12.11 -6.58 -16.05
N PRO A 94 -11.35 -7.39 -16.82
CA PRO A 94 -11.11 -7.13 -18.23
C PRO A 94 -12.39 -6.92 -19.04
N GLY A 95 -12.42 -5.87 -19.87
CA GLY A 95 -13.56 -5.49 -20.69
C GLY A 95 -14.38 -4.31 -20.16
N ASN A 96 -14.16 -3.87 -18.93
CA ASN A 96 -14.81 -2.70 -18.35
C ASN A 96 -13.90 -1.47 -18.43
N GLU A 97 -14.51 -0.27 -18.48
CA GLU A 97 -13.73 0.97 -18.41
C GLU A 97 -13.16 1.19 -17.00
N PRO A 98 -11.92 1.69 -16.87
CA PRO A 98 -11.33 2.00 -15.58
C PRO A 98 -12.15 3.05 -14.81
N ALA A 99 -12.36 2.83 -13.51
CA ALA A 99 -13.05 3.79 -12.64
C ALA A 99 -12.20 5.03 -12.29
N LEU A 100 -10.88 4.92 -12.44
CA LEU A 100 -9.89 5.95 -12.16
C LEU A 100 -8.79 5.93 -13.23
N ASP A 101 -8.07 7.03 -13.35
CA ASP A 101 -6.93 7.20 -14.27
C ASP A 101 -5.64 6.50 -13.81
N PHE A 102 -5.71 5.78 -12.69
CA PHE A 102 -4.61 4.99 -12.15
C PHE A 102 -5.08 3.66 -11.55
N PRO A 103 -4.20 2.65 -11.49
CA PRO A 103 -4.53 1.33 -10.95
C PRO A 103 -4.82 1.35 -9.45
N CYS A 104 -5.85 0.60 -9.01
CA CYS A 104 -6.24 0.40 -7.62
C CYS A 104 -6.03 -1.06 -7.20
N LEU A 105 -4.82 -1.59 -7.42
CA LEU A 105 -4.52 -3.01 -7.25
C LEU A 105 -4.66 -3.48 -5.80
N PHE A 106 -4.16 -2.70 -4.84
CA PHE A 106 -4.25 -3.10 -3.44
C PHE A 106 -5.68 -3.09 -2.94
N LEU A 107 -6.43 -2.07 -3.30
CA LEU A 107 -7.82 -1.94 -2.89
C LEU A 107 -8.71 -3.05 -3.49
N THR A 108 -8.45 -3.46 -4.72
CA THR A 108 -9.27 -4.45 -5.42
C THR A 108 -8.86 -5.92 -5.21
N TYR A 109 -7.60 -6.18 -4.82
CA TYR A 109 -7.10 -7.53 -4.60
C TYR A 109 -6.88 -7.87 -3.13
N PHE A 110 -6.51 -6.91 -2.27
CA PHE A 110 -5.94 -7.17 -0.97
C PHE A 110 -6.65 -6.50 0.21
N ALA A 111 -7.74 -5.74 -0.06
CA ALA A 111 -8.54 -5.10 0.98
C ALA A 111 -9.10 -6.13 1.95
N ASN A 112 -8.93 -5.87 3.24
CA ASN A 112 -9.28 -6.76 4.35
C ASN A 112 -8.67 -8.17 4.32
N ALA A 113 -7.79 -8.46 3.35
CA ALA A 113 -6.91 -9.62 3.37
C ALA A 113 -5.58 -9.26 4.06
N TYR A 114 -4.65 -8.68 3.32
CA TYR A 114 -3.33 -8.30 3.84
C TYR A 114 -3.33 -6.93 4.54
N PHE A 115 -4.17 -6.01 4.11
CA PHE A 115 -4.25 -4.63 4.57
C PHE A 115 -5.70 -4.23 4.85
N GLY A 116 -5.90 -3.21 5.67
CA GLY A 116 -7.20 -2.56 5.81
C GLY A 116 -7.58 -1.78 4.55
N ILE A 117 -8.86 -1.43 4.40
CA ILE A 117 -9.35 -0.67 3.24
C ILE A 117 -8.64 0.69 3.15
N ALA A 118 -8.51 1.40 4.28
CA ALA A 118 -7.80 2.67 4.33
C ALA A 118 -6.32 2.53 3.94
N GLN A 119 -5.65 1.47 4.39
CA GLN A 119 -4.26 1.19 4.03
C GLN A 119 -4.12 0.88 2.53
N CYS A 120 -5.03 0.11 1.95
CA CYS A 120 -5.04 -0.16 0.51
C CYS A 120 -5.16 1.14 -0.30
N CYS A 121 -6.06 2.05 0.09
CA CYS A 121 -6.16 3.38 -0.54
C CYS A 121 -4.83 4.17 -0.45
N GLN A 122 -4.16 4.12 0.70
CA GLN A 122 -2.87 4.79 0.90
C GLN A 122 -1.77 4.17 0.02
N ILE A 123 -1.71 2.84 -0.06
CA ILE A 123 -0.72 2.12 -0.88
C ILE A 123 -0.94 2.41 -2.37
N ASP A 124 -2.17 2.34 -2.86
CA ASP A 124 -2.48 2.62 -4.27
C ASP A 124 -2.18 4.09 -4.63
N ALA A 125 -2.48 5.04 -3.74
CA ALA A 125 -2.14 6.44 -3.92
C ALA A 125 -0.62 6.65 -4.00
N LEU A 126 0.14 6.07 -3.05
CA LEU A 126 1.60 6.12 -3.04
C LEU A 126 2.19 5.47 -4.29
N ARG A 127 1.75 4.26 -4.64
CA ARG A 127 2.24 3.53 -5.79
C ARG A 127 2.02 4.30 -7.09
N SER A 128 0.84 4.90 -7.24
CA SER A 128 0.50 5.72 -8.40
C SER A 128 1.29 7.03 -8.46
N ALA A 129 1.60 7.66 -7.33
CA ALA A 129 2.45 8.85 -7.29
C ALA A 129 3.91 8.50 -7.62
N ILE A 130 4.43 7.38 -7.12
CA ILE A 130 5.78 6.89 -7.41
C ILE A 130 5.97 6.66 -8.92
N GLU A 131 4.97 6.12 -9.62
CA GLU A 131 5.06 5.92 -11.09
C GLU A 131 5.24 7.22 -11.87
N GLN A 132 4.84 8.36 -11.32
CA GLN A 132 5.01 9.66 -11.96
C GLN A 132 6.38 10.29 -11.72
N VAL A 133 7.18 9.71 -10.83
CA VAL A 133 8.55 10.18 -10.58
C VAL A 133 9.44 9.79 -11.77
N MET A 134 10.09 10.78 -12.38
CA MET A 134 10.92 10.56 -13.58
C MET A 134 12.32 10.03 -13.27
N ASP A 135 12.88 10.40 -12.11
CA ASP A 135 14.18 9.93 -11.69
C ASP A 135 14.10 8.51 -11.12
N GLU A 136 14.73 7.55 -11.79
CA GLU A 136 14.70 6.14 -11.40
C GLU A 136 15.35 5.88 -10.04
N HIS A 137 16.36 6.64 -9.66
CA HIS A 137 16.97 6.47 -8.34
C HIS A 137 16.02 6.90 -7.23
N THR A 138 15.36 8.04 -7.40
CA THR A 138 14.30 8.51 -6.48
C THR A 138 13.14 7.52 -6.44
N LYS A 139 12.70 7.00 -7.61
CA LYS A 139 11.66 5.98 -7.68
C LYS A 139 12.03 4.74 -6.86
N ASN A 140 13.26 4.23 -6.98
CA ASN A 140 13.74 3.06 -6.24
C ASN A 140 13.79 3.31 -4.73
N VAL A 141 14.21 4.50 -4.29
CA VAL A 141 14.17 4.88 -2.86
C VAL A 141 12.74 4.91 -2.35
N LEU A 142 11.81 5.55 -3.05
CA LEU A 142 10.41 5.63 -2.66
C LEU A 142 9.73 4.25 -2.64
N LEU A 143 10.04 3.37 -3.60
CA LEU A 143 9.57 1.99 -3.60
C LEU A 143 10.12 1.20 -2.42
N THR A 144 11.40 1.38 -2.07
CA THR A 144 12.02 0.73 -0.91
C THR A 144 11.36 1.17 0.39
N VAL A 145 11.07 2.47 0.54
CA VAL A 145 10.33 3.03 1.67
C VAL A 145 8.94 2.39 1.75
N LEU A 146 8.19 2.40 0.65
CA LEU A 146 6.85 1.82 0.60
C LEU A 146 6.86 0.34 0.97
N MET A 147 7.75 -0.46 0.38
CA MET A 147 7.87 -1.90 0.67
C MET A 147 8.20 -2.16 2.14
N SER A 148 9.08 -1.36 2.74
CA SER A 148 9.47 -1.48 4.16
C SER A 148 8.28 -1.24 5.08
N VAL A 149 7.52 -0.17 4.84
CA VAL A 149 6.32 0.16 5.62
C VAL A 149 5.22 -0.88 5.41
N MET A 150 4.99 -1.30 4.17
CA MET A 150 4.02 -2.37 3.86
C MET A 150 4.36 -3.67 4.58
N SER A 151 5.65 -4.05 4.62
CA SER A 151 6.10 -5.26 5.33
C SER A 151 5.77 -5.19 6.83
N ALA A 152 5.93 -4.04 7.46
CA ALA A 152 5.58 -3.84 8.87
C ALA A 152 4.05 -3.85 9.12
N ALA A 153 3.28 -3.26 8.21
CA ALA A 153 1.82 -3.12 8.32
C ALA A 153 1.04 -4.38 7.90
N ALA A 154 1.62 -5.24 7.07
CA ALA A 154 0.93 -6.42 6.54
C ALA A 154 0.41 -7.35 7.61
N SER A 155 -0.84 -7.77 7.45
CA SER A 155 -1.53 -8.72 8.34
C SER A 155 -1.20 -10.16 7.95
N THR A 156 0.04 -10.61 8.24
CA THR A 156 0.54 -11.94 7.87
C THR A 156 1.07 -12.73 9.07
N THR A 157 1.27 -14.03 8.90
CA THR A 157 1.82 -14.93 9.93
C THR A 157 3.34 -14.95 9.99
N THR A 158 4.09 -14.20 9.23
CA THR A 158 5.55 -14.03 9.10
C THR A 158 6.03 -13.99 7.65
N HIS A 159 5.27 -14.59 6.73
CA HIS A 159 5.56 -14.56 5.29
C HIS A 159 4.31 -14.09 4.55
N PHE A 160 4.46 -13.39 3.44
CA PHE A 160 3.33 -12.93 2.60
C PHE A 160 2.50 -14.09 1.99
N ALA A 161 2.83 -15.35 2.29
CA ALA A 161 2.13 -16.51 1.75
C ALA A 161 0.68 -16.64 2.23
N GLN A 162 0.37 -16.21 3.46
CA GLN A 162 -0.99 -16.30 4.01
C GLN A 162 -1.33 -15.07 4.85
N PHE A 163 -2.46 -14.47 4.59
CA PHE A 163 -3.01 -13.42 5.45
C PHE A 163 -3.70 -13.99 6.68
N LEU A 164 -3.67 -13.21 7.77
CA LEU A 164 -4.35 -13.57 9.01
C LEU A 164 -5.85 -13.38 8.86
N LYS A 165 -6.62 -14.45 9.08
CA LYS A 165 -8.08 -14.38 9.20
C LYS A 165 -8.51 -14.08 10.63
N VAL A 166 -9.60 -13.34 10.80
CA VAL A 166 -10.21 -13.10 12.10
C VAL A 166 -10.85 -14.40 12.59
N LYS A 167 -10.23 -15.07 13.55
CA LYS A 167 -10.73 -16.36 14.11
C LYS A 167 -11.07 -16.25 15.61
N SER A 168 -10.58 -15.22 16.28
CA SER A 168 -10.73 -15.00 17.71
C SER A 168 -10.58 -13.53 18.07
N LYS A 169 -10.94 -13.15 19.30
CA LYS A 169 -10.72 -11.80 19.82
C LYS A 169 -9.24 -11.39 19.78
N SER A 170 -8.32 -12.31 20.09
CA SER A 170 -6.88 -12.03 20.03
C SER A 170 -6.41 -11.75 18.60
N THR A 171 -6.82 -12.57 17.64
CA THR A 171 -6.48 -12.35 16.21
C THR A 171 -7.06 -11.05 15.70
N CYS A 172 -8.31 -10.73 16.10
CA CYS A 172 -8.96 -9.47 15.76
C CYS A 172 -8.17 -8.27 16.27
N ASN A 173 -7.77 -8.27 17.54
CA ASN A 173 -7.00 -7.18 18.13
C ASN A 173 -5.64 -6.99 17.42
N ASN A 174 -4.95 -8.08 17.12
CA ASN A 174 -3.67 -8.03 16.39
C ASN A 174 -3.85 -7.42 14.98
N LEU A 175 -4.89 -7.84 14.26
CA LEU A 175 -5.22 -7.28 12.95
C LEU A 175 -5.54 -5.79 13.02
N LEU A 176 -6.39 -5.38 13.97
CA LEU A 176 -6.77 -3.99 14.14
C LEU A 176 -5.58 -3.11 14.53
N THR A 177 -4.66 -3.61 15.37
CA THR A 177 -3.44 -2.89 15.70
C THR A 177 -2.61 -2.60 14.45
N LYS A 178 -2.43 -3.59 13.57
CA LYS A 178 -1.70 -3.40 12.31
C LYS A 178 -2.45 -2.47 11.34
N ARG A 179 -3.77 -2.59 11.24
CA ARG A 179 -4.60 -1.77 10.33
C ARG A 179 -4.77 -0.31 10.76
N LYS A 180 -4.42 0.03 12.01
CA LYS A 180 -4.32 1.42 12.49
C LYS A 180 -3.06 2.13 12.02
N ILE A 181 -2.05 1.42 11.50
CA ILE A 181 -0.83 2.02 10.97
C ILE A 181 -1.20 2.88 9.75
N ASN A 182 -0.82 4.14 9.78
CA ASN A 182 -0.98 5.05 8.66
C ASN A 182 0.23 4.92 7.73
N ILE A 183 0.04 4.29 6.57
CA ILE A 183 1.12 4.00 5.61
C ILE A 183 1.79 5.28 5.11
N ILE A 184 1.01 6.33 4.81
CA ILE A 184 1.55 7.60 4.31
C ILE A 184 2.45 8.25 5.35
N GLU A 185 1.99 8.34 6.60
CA GLU A 185 2.79 8.98 7.67
C GLU A 185 4.06 8.17 8.00
N GLU A 186 3.96 6.83 8.06
CA GLU A 186 5.15 5.98 8.25
C GLU A 186 6.16 6.13 7.10
N CYS A 187 5.68 6.26 5.86
CA CYS A 187 6.55 6.54 4.71
C CYS A 187 7.22 7.92 4.83
N LYS A 188 6.49 8.95 5.27
CA LYS A 188 7.06 10.28 5.51
C LYS A 188 8.16 10.24 6.59
N GLU A 189 7.92 9.53 7.69
CA GLU A 189 8.92 9.41 8.78
C GLU A 189 10.16 8.63 8.29
N LEU A 190 9.98 7.51 7.59
CA LEU A 190 11.09 6.72 7.06
C LEU A 190 11.90 7.52 6.02
N MET A 191 11.25 8.33 5.17
CA MET A 191 11.94 9.24 4.25
C MET A 191 12.81 10.27 5.00
N LYS A 192 12.34 10.82 6.13
CA LYS A 192 13.14 11.71 6.96
C LYS A 192 14.39 11.00 7.50
N GLU A 193 14.27 9.75 7.91
CA GLU A 193 15.40 8.93 8.37
C GLU A 193 16.40 8.67 7.23
N TYR A 194 15.92 8.33 6.04
CA TYR A 194 16.76 8.14 4.85
C TYR A 194 17.49 9.42 4.45
N ARG A 195 16.85 10.57 4.57
CA ARG A 195 17.49 11.87 4.35
C ARG A 195 18.60 12.13 5.37
N LYS A 196 18.36 11.87 6.66
CA LYS A 196 19.39 12.00 7.73
C LYS A 196 20.56 11.05 7.53
N SER A 197 20.33 9.86 7.00
CA SER A 197 21.38 8.87 6.70
C SER A 197 22.20 9.19 5.44
N GLY A 198 21.80 10.21 4.67
CA GLY A 198 22.45 10.60 3.42
C GLY A 198 22.00 9.79 2.21
N LEU A 199 20.99 8.91 2.33
CA LEU A 199 20.46 8.16 1.19
C LEU A 199 19.71 9.05 0.18
N CYS A 200 19.22 10.21 0.63
CA CYS A 200 18.56 11.20 -0.22
C CYS A 200 19.49 12.34 -0.64
N SER A 201 20.80 12.18 -0.54
CA SER A 201 21.78 13.12 -1.04
C SER A 201 22.61 12.45 -2.15
N LYS A 202 22.88 13.21 -3.22
CA LYS A 202 23.69 12.71 -4.34
C LYS A 202 25.05 12.28 -3.81
N LYS A 203 25.35 11.00 -3.88
CA LYS A 203 26.67 10.49 -3.55
C LYS A 203 27.58 10.74 -4.75
N GLU A 204 28.72 11.38 -4.56
CA GLU A 204 29.76 11.55 -5.58
C GLU A 204 30.51 10.24 -5.89
N TYR A 205 29.93 9.08 -5.58
CA TYR A 205 30.58 7.80 -5.76
C TYR A 205 30.22 7.18 -7.11
N THR A 206 31.15 6.43 -7.64
CA THR A 206 30.99 5.58 -8.84
C THR A 206 29.65 4.83 -8.77
N THR A 207 28.84 4.96 -9.82
CA THR A 207 27.62 4.20 -10.02
C THR A 207 27.91 2.71 -9.85
N PHE A 208 27.24 2.09 -8.87
CA PHE A 208 27.26 0.64 -8.74
C PHE A 208 26.14 0.07 -9.62
N ASP A 209 26.52 -0.71 -10.62
CA ASP A 209 25.56 -1.43 -11.44
C ASP A 209 25.10 -2.69 -10.69
N CYS A 210 23.87 -2.66 -10.17
CA CYS A 210 23.21 -3.89 -9.75
C CYS A 210 22.51 -4.46 -10.98
N TYR A 211 22.86 -5.67 -11.37
CA TYR A 211 22.26 -6.34 -12.51
C TYR A 211 21.08 -7.16 -12.04
N ASN A 212 19.93 -6.96 -12.68
CA ASN A 212 18.82 -7.91 -12.62
C ASN A 212 19.09 -9.00 -13.65
N LEU A 213 19.88 -10.01 -13.25
CA LEU A 213 20.19 -11.13 -14.11
C LEU A 213 18.99 -12.07 -14.14
N ASP A 214 18.42 -12.25 -15.31
CA ASP A 214 17.49 -13.36 -15.56
C ASP A 214 18.32 -14.63 -15.71
N PHE A 215 18.21 -15.54 -14.73
CA PHE A 215 18.90 -16.83 -14.74
C PHE A 215 18.22 -17.87 -15.66
N SER A 216 17.29 -17.46 -16.50
CA SER A 216 16.65 -18.33 -17.49
C SER A 216 17.40 -18.44 -18.83
N GLU A 217 18.59 -17.79 -18.96
CA GLU A 217 19.49 -17.96 -20.10
C GLU A 217 20.61 -18.96 -19.84
#